data_c7535b442c5a9e2fd6159d98e142fd0a
#
_entry.id   c7535b442c5a9e2fd6159d98e142fd0a
#
_cell.length_a   1.000
_cell.length_b   1.000
_cell.length_c   1.000
_cell.angle_alpha   90.00
_cell.angle_beta   90.00
_cell.angle_gamma   90.00
#
_symmetry.space_group_name_H-M   'P 1'
#
loop_
_entity.id
_entity.type
_entity.pdbx_description
1 polymer ?
#
loop_
_entity_poly.entity_id
_entity_poly.type
_entity_poly.pdbx_seq_one_letter_code
_entity_poly.pdbx_strand_id
1 'polypeptide(L)'
;MSFSILWHGHSNMQIFSGGVSILIDPFFEGNPLAPDWRSVPRPDVVLVTHDHGDHLGQAVEIARETGAALGGIVELAAHCVEEGVPAAQVTGWNMGGTAELRGVRVTMTPAFHSCERWGVPVGFVLELPGGGVIYHAGDACSATWRLSGGSFLLM
;
A
#
# COMPACT_ATOMS: atom_id res chain seq x y z
N MET A 1 -3.96 16.73 14.31
CA MET A 1 -3.39 15.76 13.36
C MET A 1 -2.92 14.58 14.17
N SER A 2 -3.56 13.43 14.07
CA SER A 2 -3.09 12.21 14.73
C SER A 2 -3.24 11.03 13.79
N PHE A 3 -2.16 10.34 13.55
CA PHE A 3 -2.13 9.01 12.97
C PHE A 3 -1.21 8.14 13.80
N SER A 4 -1.36 6.84 13.69
CA SER A 4 -0.44 5.86 14.27
C SER A 4 -0.02 4.86 13.21
N ILE A 5 1.16 4.29 13.40
CA ILE A 5 1.74 3.29 12.50
C ILE A 5 2.07 2.06 13.31
N LEU A 6 1.66 0.92 12.81
CA LEU A 6 2.02 -0.40 13.29
C LEU A 6 2.89 -1.08 12.24
N TRP A 7 4.12 -1.40 12.60
CA TRP A 7 5.03 -2.14 11.74
C TRP A 7 4.93 -3.63 12.03
N HIS A 8 4.63 -4.41 11.02
CA HIS A 8 4.48 -5.87 11.10
C HIS A 8 5.75 -6.63 10.67
N GLY A 9 6.84 -5.93 10.44
CA GLY A 9 8.09 -6.49 9.90
C GLY A 9 8.23 -6.31 8.40
N HIS A 10 9.47 -6.33 7.88
CA HIS A 10 9.80 -6.04 6.49
C HIS A 10 9.21 -4.70 6.05
N SER A 11 8.60 -4.61 4.87
CA SER A 11 7.90 -3.42 4.35
C SER A 11 6.41 -3.35 4.76
N ASN A 12 5.94 -4.31 5.57
CA ASN A 12 4.54 -4.40 5.97
C ASN A 12 4.20 -3.36 7.05
N MET A 13 3.49 -2.33 6.64
CA MET A 13 3.07 -1.20 7.48
C MET A 13 1.56 -1.09 7.55
N GLN A 14 1.01 -0.86 8.74
CA GLN A 14 -0.40 -0.54 8.92
C GLN A 14 -0.55 0.84 9.55
N ILE A 15 -1.28 1.73 8.88
CA ILE A 15 -1.47 3.13 9.26
C ILE A 15 -2.92 3.34 9.67
N PHE A 16 -3.13 4.02 10.80
CA PHE A 16 -4.46 4.36 11.29
C PHE A 16 -4.61 5.88 11.32
N SER A 17 -5.61 6.42 10.63
CA SER A 17 -5.86 7.86 10.57
C SER A 17 -7.31 8.18 10.24
N GLY A 18 -7.95 9.07 11.01
CA GLY A 18 -9.32 9.52 10.73
C GLY A 18 -10.36 8.40 10.70
N GLY A 19 -10.14 7.31 11.44
CA GLY A 19 -11.01 6.14 11.45
C GLY A 19 -10.80 5.15 10.31
N VAL A 20 -9.78 5.38 9.44
CA VAL A 20 -9.41 4.50 8.33
C VAL A 20 -8.12 3.74 8.68
N SER A 21 -8.09 2.46 8.34
CA SER A 21 -6.92 1.57 8.46
C SER A 21 -6.36 1.25 7.08
N ILE A 22 -5.10 1.58 6.86
CA ILE A 22 -4.39 1.41 5.58
C ILE A 22 -3.26 0.42 5.79
N LEU A 23 -3.26 -0.67 5.05
CA LEU A 23 -2.22 -1.71 5.09
C LEU A 23 -1.40 -1.65 3.80
N ILE A 24 -0.09 -1.56 3.93
CA ILE A 24 0.85 -1.45 2.79
C ILE A 24 1.75 -2.67 2.80
N ASP A 25 1.93 -3.28 1.62
CA ASP A 25 2.79 -4.44 1.38
C ASP A 25 2.56 -5.57 2.40
N PRO A 26 1.39 -6.21 2.39
CA PRO A 26 0.93 -7.11 3.44
C PRO A 26 1.59 -8.48 3.41
N PHE A 27 2.89 -8.51 3.57
CA PHE A 27 3.69 -9.73 3.72
C PHE A 27 3.59 -10.23 5.15
N PHE A 28 2.76 -11.23 5.40
CA PHE A 28 2.58 -11.87 6.69
C PHE A 28 3.15 -13.28 6.72
N GLU A 29 2.73 -14.17 5.82
CA GLU A 29 3.20 -15.54 5.76
C GLU A 29 4.64 -15.60 5.23
N GLY A 30 5.54 -16.13 6.03
CA GLY A 30 6.98 -16.14 5.74
C GLY A 30 7.74 -14.95 6.34
N ASN A 31 7.05 -13.95 6.88
CA ASN A 31 7.67 -12.85 7.60
C ASN A 31 7.88 -13.22 9.08
N PRO A 32 9.14 -13.32 9.55
CA PRO A 32 9.42 -13.84 10.91
C PRO A 32 8.94 -12.93 12.04
N LEU A 33 8.61 -11.67 11.73
CA LEU A 33 8.14 -10.68 12.72
C LEU A 33 6.63 -10.48 12.67
N ALA A 34 5.97 -10.90 11.59
CA ALA A 34 4.54 -10.68 11.44
C ALA A 34 3.71 -11.70 12.24
N PRO A 35 2.60 -11.26 12.86
CA PRO A 35 1.62 -12.18 13.42
C PRO A 35 0.78 -12.83 12.30
N ASP A 36 -0.15 -13.70 12.64
CA ASP A 36 -1.22 -14.09 11.71
C ASP A 36 -2.02 -12.83 11.30
N TRP A 37 -2.17 -12.58 10.01
CA TRP A 37 -2.87 -11.39 9.51
C TRP A 37 -4.34 -11.32 9.96
N ARG A 38 -4.95 -12.45 10.30
CA ARG A 38 -6.31 -12.51 10.85
C ARG A 38 -6.42 -11.98 12.28
N SER A 39 -5.28 -11.83 12.96
CA SER A 39 -5.19 -11.30 14.32
C SER A 39 -4.95 -9.80 14.38
N VAL A 40 -4.60 -9.16 13.25
CA VAL A 40 -4.37 -7.72 13.19
C VAL A 40 -5.69 -6.95 12.92
N PRO A 41 -5.75 -5.64 13.21
CA PRO A 41 -6.91 -4.85 12.88
C PRO A 41 -7.26 -4.92 11.38
N ARG A 42 -8.54 -5.11 11.08
CA ARG A 42 -9.03 -5.23 9.72
C ARG A 42 -8.71 -3.96 8.91
N PRO A 43 -8.06 -4.05 7.73
CA PRO A 43 -7.82 -2.89 6.90
C PRO A 43 -9.06 -2.45 6.12
N ASP A 44 -9.17 -1.14 5.87
CA ASP A 44 -10.12 -0.53 4.94
C ASP A 44 -9.51 -0.37 3.55
N VAL A 45 -8.18 -0.19 3.51
CA VAL A 45 -7.40 -0.02 2.29
C VAL A 45 -6.18 -0.93 2.33
N VAL A 46 -5.89 -1.60 1.22
CA VAL A 46 -4.66 -2.37 0.97
C VAL A 46 -3.94 -1.73 -0.21
N LEU A 47 -2.67 -1.40 -0.05
CA LEU A 47 -1.79 -0.87 -1.09
C LEU A 47 -0.63 -1.82 -1.32
N VAL A 48 -0.25 -2.03 -2.58
CA VAL A 48 0.88 -2.89 -2.94
C VAL A 48 1.82 -2.11 -3.84
N THR A 49 3.10 -2.03 -3.43
CA THR A 49 4.13 -1.27 -4.15
C THR A 49 4.61 -2.00 -5.39
N HIS A 50 4.73 -3.31 -5.35
CA HIS A 50 5.15 -4.16 -6.47
C HIS A 50 4.86 -5.64 -6.19
N ASP A 51 5.11 -6.49 -7.18
CA ASP A 51 4.67 -7.88 -7.21
C ASP A 51 5.64 -8.92 -6.62
N HIS A 52 6.72 -8.50 -5.95
CA HIS A 52 7.53 -9.46 -5.21
C HIS A 52 6.71 -10.10 -4.09
N GLY A 53 6.96 -11.39 -3.83
CA GLY A 53 6.18 -12.17 -2.86
C GLY A 53 6.21 -11.61 -1.44
N ASP A 54 7.30 -10.94 -1.06
CA ASP A 54 7.50 -10.27 0.22
C ASP A 54 6.89 -8.84 0.29
N HIS A 55 6.11 -8.44 -0.73
CA HIS A 55 5.32 -7.19 -0.79
C HIS A 55 3.86 -7.48 -1.15
N LEU A 56 3.60 -8.17 -2.27
CA LEU A 56 2.24 -8.60 -2.63
C LEU A 56 1.64 -9.48 -1.51
N GLY A 57 2.43 -10.39 -0.97
CA GLY A 57 2.09 -11.18 0.20
C GLY A 57 0.67 -11.72 0.16
N GLN A 58 -0.14 -11.42 1.18
CA GLN A 58 -1.53 -11.84 1.30
C GLN A 58 -2.53 -10.75 0.86
N ALA A 59 -2.13 -9.78 0.02
CA ALA A 59 -2.99 -8.65 -0.39
C ALA A 59 -4.32 -9.11 -1.00
N VAL A 60 -4.27 -10.10 -1.89
CA VAL A 60 -5.47 -10.66 -2.55
C VAL A 60 -6.40 -11.30 -1.52
N GLU A 61 -5.88 -12.16 -0.67
CA GLU A 61 -6.65 -12.87 0.34
C GLU A 61 -7.28 -11.90 1.35
N ILE A 62 -6.49 -10.94 1.85
CA ILE A 62 -6.96 -9.92 2.78
C ILE A 62 -8.06 -9.06 2.13
N ALA A 63 -7.87 -8.56 0.92
CA ALA A 63 -8.87 -7.75 0.24
C ALA A 63 -10.19 -8.52 0.02
N ARG A 64 -10.12 -9.80 -0.38
CA ARG A 64 -11.28 -10.67 -0.56
C ARG A 64 -12.05 -10.92 0.74
N GLU A 65 -11.35 -11.26 1.81
CA GLU A 65 -11.98 -11.60 3.09
C GLU A 65 -12.49 -10.36 3.85
N THR A 66 -11.80 -9.24 3.71
CA THR A 66 -12.14 -8.02 4.45
C THR A 66 -13.07 -7.07 3.70
N GLY A 67 -13.12 -7.14 2.37
CA GLY A 67 -13.79 -6.12 1.56
C GLY A 67 -13.02 -4.80 1.48
N ALA A 68 -11.73 -4.80 1.82
CA ALA A 68 -10.87 -3.64 1.71
C ALA A 68 -10.74 -3.16 0.25
N ALA A 69 -10.63 -1.85 0.05
CA ALA A 69 -10.24 -1.32 -1.24
C ALA A 69 -8.78 -1.66 -1.51
N LEU A 70 -8.46 -2.26 -2.67
CA LEU A 70 -7.11 -2.60 -3.06
C LEU A 70 -6.61 -1.63 -4.13
N GLY A 71 -5.40 -1.11 -3.95
CA GLY A 71 -4.77 -0.17 -4.88
C GLY A 71 -3.33 -0.55 -5.24
N GLY A 72 -2.96 -0.34 -6.50
CA GLY A 72 -1.62 -0.56 -7.02
C GLY A 72 -1.49 -0.11 -8.47
N ILE A 73 -0.33 -0.37 -9.09
CA ILE A 73 -0.16 -0.08 -10.52
C ILE A 73 -1.13 -0.93 -11.36
N VAL A 74 -1.51 -0.42 -12.52
CA VAL A 74 -2.61 -0.97 -13.35
C VAL A 74 -2.49 -2.47 -13.58
N GLU A 75 -1.31 -2.96 -13.93
CA GLU A 75 -1.09 -4.38 -14.26
C GLU A 75 -1.22 -5.27 -13.00
N LEU A 76 -0.69 -4.82 -11.87
CA LEU A 76 -0.83 -5.52 -10.59
C LEU A 76 -2.27 -5.51 -10.10
N ALA A 77 -2.95 -4.39 -10.24
CA ALA A 77 -4.38 -4.28 -9.90
C ALA A 77 -5.24 -5.23 -10.75
N ALA A 78 -4.96 -5.32 -12.06
CA ALA A 78 -5.65 -6.26 -12.96
C ALA A 78 -5.40 -7.72 -12.54
N HIS A 79 -4.16 -8.07 -12.21
CA HIS A 79 -3.83 -9.40 -11.67
C HIS A 79 -4.62 -9.71 -10.40
N CYS A 80 -4.73 -8.79 -9.46
CA CYS A 80 -5.52 -9.01 -8.23
C CYS A 80 -7.00 -9.30 -8.53
N VAL A 81 -7.56 -8.70 -9.60
CA VAL A 81 -8.94 -9.04 -10.06
C VAL A 81 -8.99 -10.45 -10.64
N GLU A 82 -8.00 -10.84 -11.45
CA GLU A 82 -7.89 -12.20 -12.00
C GLU A 82 -7.79 -13.26 -10.89
N GLU A 83 -7.10 -12.95 -9.77
CA GLU A 83 -6.99 -13.79 -8.57
C GLU A 83 -8.25 -13.73 -7.68
N GLY A 84 -9.30 -13.04 -8.12
CA GLY A 84 -10.64 -13.09 -7.54
C GLY A 84 -10.98 -11.98 -6.54
N VAL A 85 -10.20 -10.90 -6.46
CA VAL A 85 -10.66 -9.69 -5.75
C VAL A 85 -11.79 -9.06 -6.58
N PRO A 86 -12.95 -8.75 -6.00
CA PRO A 86 -14.03 -8.09 -6.73
C PRO A 86 -13.57 -6.80 -7.40
N ALA A 87 -13.80 -6.67 -8.71
CA ALA A 87 -13.33 -5.51 -9.49
C ALA A 87 -13.77 -4.15 -8.89
N ALA A 88 -14.93 -4.11 -8.24
CA ALA A 88 -15.42 -2.91 -7.56
C ALA A 88 -14.58 -2.49 -6.33
N GLN A 89 -13.72 -3.36 -5.82
CA GLN A 89 -12.80 -3.07 -4.72
C GLN A 89 -11.41 -2.64 -5.22
N VAL A 90 -11.10 -2.83 -6.50
CA VAL A 90 -9.75 -2.64 -7.04
C VAL A 90 -9.65 -1.34 -7.81
N THR A 91 -8.60 -0.59 -7.53
CA THR A 91 -8.24 0.63 -8.26
C THR A 91 -6.80 0.53 -8.75
N GLY A 92 -6.64 0.51 -10.07
CA GLY A 92 -5.34 0.58 -10.73
C GLY A 92 -5.09 1.97 -11.32
N TRP A 93 -3.91 2.56 -11.07
CA TRP A 93 -3.50 3.81 -11.71
C TRP A 93 -1.99 3.82 -11.98
N ASN A 94 -1.51 4.81 -12.72
CA ASN A 94 -0.10 4.91 -13.09
C ASN A 94 0.63 5.96 -12.24
N MET A 95 1.97 5.88 -12.25
CA MET A 95 2.86 6.86 -11.62
C MET A 95 2.54 8.29 -12.03
N GLY A 96 2.61 9.22 -11.07
CA GLY A 96 2.22 10.61 -11.22
C GLY A 96 0.71 10.85 -11.06
N GLY A 97 -0.12 9.80 -11.12
CA GLY A 97 -1.55 9.88 -10.85
C GLY A 97 -1.88 9.83 -9.37
N THR A 98 -3.08 10.31 -9.03
CA THR A 98 -3.64 10.25 -7.68
C THR A 98 -4.99 9.55 -7.73
N ALA A 99 -5.17 8.56 -6.85
CA ALA A 99 -6.45 7.89 -6.61
C ALA A 99 -6.97 8.22 -5.20
N GLU A 100 -8.27 8.10 -5.02
CA GLU A 100 -8.91 8.22 -3.70
C GLU A 100 -9.51 6.87 -3.30
N LEU A 101 -9.07 6.35 -2.15
CA LEU A 101 -9.51 5.05 -1.62
C LEU A 101 -9.99 5.27 -0.16
N ARG A 102 -11.29 5.12 0.07
CA ARG A 102 -11.89 5.30 1.41
C ARG A 102 -11.52 6.63 2.09
N GLY A 103 -11.41 7.72 1.33
CA GLY A 103 -11.05 9.04 1.84
C GLY A 103 -9.53 9.26 2.03
N VAL A 104 -8.70 8.30 1.63
CA VAL A 104 -7.25 8.44 1.55
C VAL A 104 -6.88 8.83 0.12
N ARG A 105 -6.19 9.95 -0.05
CA ARG A 105 -5.63 10.33 -1.35
C ARG A 105 -4.23 9.75 -1.48
N VAL A 106 -4.03 8.96 -2.52
CA VAL A 106 -2.79 8.22 -2.76
C VAL A 106 -2.21 8.64 -4.09
N THR A 107 -1.09 9.35 -4.06
CA THR A 107 -0.32 9.70 -5.27
C THR A 107 0.79 8.68 -5.46
N MET A 108 0.83 8.06 -6.64
CA MET A 108 1.85 7.07 -6.98
C MET A 108 3.12 7.75 -7.48
N THR A 109 4.25 7.33 -6.95
CA THR A 109 5.58 7.82 -7.33
C THR A 109 6.42 6.69 -7.93
N PRO A 110 7.40 6.99 -8.81
CA PRO A 110 8.36 5.99 -9.25
C PRO A 110 9.20 5.44 -8.09
N ALA A 111 9.56 4.14 -8.18
CA ALA A 111 10.56 3.51 -7.34
C ALA A 111 11.59 2.79 -8.23
N PHE A 112 12.88 2.92 -7.90
CA PHE A 112 13.97 2.26 -8.63
C PHE A 112 14.25 0.89 -8.02
N HIS A 113 13.51 -0.11 -8.47
CA HIS A 113 13.61 -1.49 -8.04
C HIS A 113 13.18 -2.42 -9.17
N SER A 114 13.33 -3.73 -9.02
CA SER A 114 12.80 -4.74 -9.93
C SER A 114 11.35 -5.10 -9.58
N CYS A 115 10.67 -5.75 -10.51
CA CYS A 115 9.42 -6.47 -10.28
C CYS A 115 9.48 -7.80 -11.04
N GLU A 116 8.53 -8.70 -10.79
CA GLU A 116 8.55 -10.01 -11.45
C GLU A 116 7.78 -10.00 -12.77
N ARG A 117 6.51 -9.56 -12.78
CA ARG A 117 5.61 -9.71 -13.93
C ARG A 117 4.64 -8.56 -14.15
N TRP A 118 4.10 -7.95 -13.08
CA TRP A 118 2.95 -7.06 -13.20
C TRP A 118 3.31 -5.61 -12.91
N GLY A 119 3.62 -4.88 -13.98
CA GLY A 119 3.88 -3.46 -13.97
C GLY A 119 5.31 -3.10 -13.61
N VAL A 120 5.48 -2.08 -12.80
CA VAL A 120 6.77 -1.58 -12.31
C VAL A 120 6.63 -1.19 -10.84
N PRO A 121 7.73 -1.20 -10.08
CA PRO A 121 7.72 -0.80 -8.66
C PRO A 121 7.36 0.66 -8.48
N VAL A 122 6.60 0.93 -7.43
CA VAL A 122 6.12 2.26 -7.11
C VAL A 122 6.28 2.58 -5.62
N GLY A 123 6.31 3.87 -5.30
CA GLY A 123 6.08 4.38 -3.96
C GLY A 123 4.73 5.09 -3.87
N PHE A 124 4.32 5.47 -2.66
CA PHE A 124 3.06 6.16 -2.41
C PHE A 124 3.25 7.39 -1.54
N VAL A 125 2.68 8.52 -1.95
CA VAL A 125 2.42 9.65 -1.07
C VAL A 125 0.96 9.57 -0.63
N LEU A 126 0.73 9.43 0.67
CA LEU A 126 -0.59 9.30 1.27
C LEU A 126 -0.97 10.61 1.99
N GLU A 127 -2.03 11.26 1.54
CA GLU A 127 -2.69 12.34 2.27
C GLU A 127 -3.78 11.70 3.15
N LEU A 128 -3.58 11.76 4.46
CA LEU A 128 -4.39 11.02 5.42
C LEU A 128 -5.67 11.78 5.82
N PRO A 129 -6.82 11.11 5.98
CA PRO A 129 -8.08 11.76 6.32
C PRO A 129 -8.07 12.45 7.70
N GLY A 130 -7.26 11.95 8.65
CA GLY A 130 -7.03 12.60 9.96
C GLY A 130 -6.01 13.75 9.93
N GLY A 131 -5.49 14.06 8.73
CA GLY A 131 -4.42 15.03 8.50
C GLY A 131 -3.03 14.42 8.64
N GLY A 132 -2.10 14.95 7.89
CA GLY A 132 -0.72 14.47 7.75
C GLY A 132 -0.49 13.84 6.38
N VAL A 133 0.78 13.79 5.99
CA VAL A 133 1.24 13.19 4.74
C VAL A 133 2.35 12.21 5.04
N ILE A 134 2.26 11.02 4.48
CA ILE A 134 3.26 9.97 4.59
C ILE A 134 3.79 9.66 3.19
N TYR A 135 5.09 9.52 3.06
CA TYR A 135 5.72 8.97 1.88
C TYR A 135 6.27 7.57 2.19
N HIS A 136 5.70 6.56 1.54
CA HIS A 136 6.18 5.19 1.53
C HIS A 136 6.95 4.95 0.24
N ALA A 137 8.26 4.72 0.35
CA ALA A 137 9.13 4.64 -0.83
C ALA A 137 9.05 3.30 -1.58
N GLY A 138 8.40 2.29 -1.02
CA GLY A 138 8.56 0.91 -1.45
C GLY A 138 10.03 0.48 -1.29
N ASP A 139 10.51 -0.43 -2.12
CA ASP A 139 11.90 -0.89 -2.15
C ASP A 139 12.80 -0.04 -3.05
N ALA A 140 12.59 1.29 -3.05
CA ALA A 140 13.41 2.18 -3.86
C ALA A 140 14.88 2.18 -3.42
N CYS A 141 15.80 1.83 -4.31
CA CYS A 141 17.25 1.93 -4.05
C CYS A 141 17.74 3.35 -3.79
N SER A 142 16.95 4.37 -4.19
CA SER A 142 17.29 5.78 -4.06
C SER A 142 16.02 6.62 -4.02
N ALA A 143 15.71 7.21 -2.88
CA ALA A 143 14.63 8.17 -2.70
C ALA A 143 15.14 9.59 -2.99
N THR A 144 15.35 9.93 -4.26
CA THR A 144 15.82 11.27 -4.67
C THR A 144 14.71 12.30 -4.85
N TRP A 145 13.48 11.99 -4.47
CA TRP A 145 12.36 12.92 -4.59
C TRP A 145 12.39 13.99 -3.49
N ARG A 146 12.60 15.22 -3.89
CA ARG A 146 12.36 16.39 -3.01
C ARG A 146 10.89 16.78 -3.13
N LEU A 147 10.12 16.44 -2.11
CA LEU A 147 8.78 16.99 -1.96
C LEU A 147 8.94 18.45 -1.46
N SER A 148 8.56 19.42 -2.27
CA SER A 148 8.62 20.82 -1.91
C SER A 148 7.42 21.19 -1.03
N GLY A 149 7.68 21.62 0.21
CA GLY A 149 6.73 22.30 1.09
C GLY A 149 5.85 21.38 1.93
N GLY A 150 6.28 21.03 3.11
CA GLY A 150 5.49 20.32 4.14
C GLY A 150 6.36 19.44 5.04
N SER A 151 5.83 19.09 6.20
CA SER A 151 6.44 18.07 7.08
C SER A 151 5.97 16.70 6.59
N PHE A 152 6.90 15.88 6.10
CA PHE A 152 6.66 14.52 5.65
C PHE A 152 7.29 13.52 6.60
N LEU A 153 6.65 12.38 6.79
CA LEU A 153 7.28 11.19 7.34
C LEU A 153 7.74 10.31 6.15
N LEU A 154 9.04 10.05 6.08
CA LEU A 154 9.61 9.09 5.13
C LEU A 154 9.65 7.71 5.79
N MET A 155 9.15 6.72 5.10
CA MET A 155 9.21 5.32 5.50
C MET A 155 9.75 4.46 4.36
#